data_5129a1ecbfd92c7865446ab247058afc
#
_entry.id   5129a1ecbfd92c7865446ab247058afc
#
_cell.length_a   1.000
_cell.length_b   1.000
_cell.length_c   1.000
_cell.angle_alpha   90.00
_cell.angle_beta   90.00
_cell.angle_gamma   90.00
#
_symmetry.space_group_name_H-M   'P 1'
#
loop_
_entity.id
_entity.type
_entity.pdbx_description
1 polymer ?
#
loop_
_entity_poly.entity_id
_entity_poly.type
_entity_poly.pdbx_seq_one_letter_code
_entity_poly.pdbx_strand_id
1 'polypeptide(L)'
;MSHSTHPVTDRLPGIEAVLVALLAGVAGVAGSFAVAAFTPAFIAGPIAGFMARTLPGALITFSIVVLGDLGSQLNVLLAVGLSTTIFAVAALLGQAVGQRTAYPIAGVVAAATTALISVAITAAPTPSVVAGVATGTVVLLSDLSQSQAVSSHTADLSAGRRRLLAAVASAASLGIGGYVLGSQQSTQVSPPTLEGAQPWAAPEIEPLLAEAAEKSLGVSGLEPLVSDRFYEVDINSTDPTLDATSWSLTVTGTVDRELSYSYEDILSMEVDHQFVSLRCVGEALNGKKMDNALWTGVSIMDLVEPAGLPEDCCVMLRAADGFYEEFPLSALQDGFLAVGMNGEPLPRGHGYPARALIPGHWGEINVKWLTEIEILEEEQDGYWEERGWHGTGPVNTVAKLHVINTLDDGRKQVGGHAYAGVRGIDRVEVSTDGGDTWADATLSEPLPGTDVWRQWTYTYDPPGGEHEVVVRATDGMGALQPEEKSSPFPSGPSGWVTKTVR
;
A
#
# COMPACT_ATOMS: atom_id res chain seq x y z
N MET A 1 -36.15 -47.86 -37.15
CA MET A 1 -35.81 -46.57 -36.50
C MET A 1 -34.49 -46.76 -35.80
N SER A 2 -33.38 -46.40 -36.45
CA SER A 2 -32.04 -46.55 -35.90
C SER A 2 -31.64 -45.18 -35.35
N HIS A 3 -31.56 -45.03 -34.03
CA HIS A 3 -30.98 -43.86 -33.39
C HIS A 3 -29.46 -43.98 -33.47
N SER A 4 -28.83 -43.27 -34.39
CA SER A 4 -27.38 -43.07 -34.39
C SER A 4 -27.03 -42.07 -33.31
N THR A 5 -26.57 -42.53 -32.19
CA THR A 5 -25.85 -41.71 -31.19
C THR A 5 -24.47 -41.39 -31.75
N HIS A 6 -24.29 -40.17 -32.26
CA HIS A 6 -22.95 -39.63 -32.53
C HIS A 6 -22.20 -39.45 -31.20
N PRO A 7 -20.99 -39.97 -31.05
CA PRO A 7 -20.20 -39.70 -29.88
C PRO A 7 -19.79 -38.21 -29.92
N VAL A 8 -20.12 -37.50 -28.83
CA VAL A 8 -19.57 -36.15 -28.57
C VAL A 8 -18.06 -36.32 -28.35
N THR A 9 -17.28 -36.14 -29.40
CA THR A 9 -15.83 -36.02 -29.26
C THR A 9 -15.59 -34.70 -28.59
N ASP A 10 -15.10 -34.74 -27.31
CA ASP A 10 -14.53 -33.61 -26.59
C ASP A 10 -13.29 -33.09 -27.36
N ARG A 11 -13.52 -32.24 -28.35
CA ARG A 11 -12.44 -31.53 -29.02
C ARG A 11 -12.04 -30.33 -28.13
N LEU A 12 -10.79 -30.21 -27.80
CA LEU A 12 -10.21 -29.03 -27.18
C LEU A 12 -10.65 -27.77 -27.98
N PRO A 13 -10.92 -26.64 -27.30
CA PRO A 13 -11.30 -25.41 -28.00
C PRO A 13 -10.21 -25.00 -28.98
N GLY A 14 -10.61 -24.59 -30.18
CA GLY A 14 -9.68 -24.10 -31.20
C GLY A 14 -8.92 -22.84 -30.69
N ILE A 15 -7.73 -22.61 -31.21
CA ILE A 15 -6.87 -21.48 -30.81
C ILE A 15 -7.60 -20.12 -30.90
N GLU A 16 -8.46 -19.98 -31.91
CA GLU A 16 -9.28 -18.78 -32.11
C GLU A 16 -10.28 -18.57 -30.97
N ALA A 17 -10.95 -19.63 -30.50
CA ALA A 17 -11.88 -19.55 -29.37
C ALA A 17 -11.16 -19.15 -28.09
N VAL A 18 -9.94 -19.65 -27.89
CA VAL A 18 -9.09 -19.28 -26.74
C VAL A 18 -8.68 -17.81 -26.81
N LEU A 19 -8.26 -17.31 -27.98
CA LEU A 19 -7.88 -15.91 -28.17
C LEU A 19 -9.07 -14.95 -27.92
N VAL A 20 -10.25 -15.28 -28.44
CA VAL A 20 -11.48 -14.51 -28.16
C VAL A 20 -11.80 -14.51 -26.67
N ALA A 21 -11.65 -15.65 -26.00
CA ALA A 21 -11.91 -15.76 -24.57
C ALA A 21 -10.92 -14.93 -23.73
N LEU A 22 -9.64 -14.94 -24.09
CA LEU A 22 -8.64 -14.09 -23.41
C LEU A 22 -8.94 -12.59 -23.59
N LEU A 23 -9.32 -12.17 -24.79
CA LEU A 23 -9.73 -10.80 -25.06
C LEU A 23 -10.99 -10.41 -24.29
N ALA A 24 -11.95 -11.33 -24.18
CA ALA A 24 -13.14 -11.15 -23.35
C ALA A 24 -12.78 -11.04 -21.84
N GLY A 25 -11.81 -11.82 -21.39
CA GLY A 25 -11.29 -11.74 -20.02
C GLY A 25 -10.66 -10.37 -19.73
N VAL A 26 -9.82 -9.87 -20.64
CA VAL A 26 -9.23 -8.53 -20.52
C VAL A 26 -10.32 -7.45 -20.43
N ALA A 27 -11.34 -7.52 -21.30
CA ALA A 27 -12.45 -6.58 -21.28
C ALA A 27 -13.23 -6.65 -19.95
N GLY A 28 -13.44 -7.85 -19.41
CA GLY A 28 -14.10 -8.05 -18.12
C GLY A 28 -13.33 -7.42 -16.96
N VAL A 29 -12.00 -7.62 -16.90
CA VAL A 29 -11.15 -6.98 -15.90
C VAL A 29 -11.20 -5.47 -16.03
N ALA A 30 -11.10 -4.93 -17.25
CA ALA A 30 -11.22 -3.50 -17.49
C ALA A 30 -12.60 -2.93 -17.12
N GLY A 31 -13.67 -3.70 -17.34
CA GLY A 31 -15.03 -3.34 -16.91
C GLY A 31 -15.16 -3.28 -15.37
N SER A 32 -14.55 -4.23 -14.65
CA SER A 32 -14.48 -4.18 -13.19
C SER A 32 -13.72 -2.92 -12.72
N PHE A 33 -12.56 -2.63 -13.32
CA PHE A 33 -11.74 -1.47 -13.00
C PHE A 33 -12.46 -0.14 -13.27
N ALA A 34 -13.23 -0.05 -14.37
CA ALA A 34 -13.96 1.15 -14.75
C ALA A 34 -14.91 1.67 -13.65
N VAL A 35 -15.41 0.78 -12.81
CA VAL A 35 -16.39 1.10 -11.74
C VAL A 35 -15.74 1.12 -10.37
N ALA A 36 -14.82 0.18 -10.13
CA ALA A 36 -14.21 -0.01 -8.83
C ALA A 36 -12.94 0.82 -8.64
N ALA A 37 -12.32 1.34 -9.69
CA ALA A 37 -10.96 1.86 -9.65
C ALA A 37 -9.99 0.86 -8.96
N PHE A 38 -8.98 1.34 -8.26
CA PHE A 38 -8.04 0.49 -7.52
C PHE A 38 -8.50 0.34 -6.06
N THR A 39 -9.59 -0.41 -5.84
CA THR A 39 -10.19 -0.69 -4.54
C THR A 39 -10.41 -2.20 -4.33
N PRO A 40 -10.77 -2.67 -3.12
CA PRO A 40 -11.12 -4.09 -2.90
C PRO A 40 -12.28 -4.61 -3.73
N ALA A 41 -13.12 -3.73 -4.28
CA ALA A 41 -14.20 -4.07 -5.20
C ALA A 41 -13.71 -4.40 -6.62
N PHE A 42 -12.48 -4.04 -6.97
CA PHE A 42 -11.81 -4.44 -8.21
C PHE A 42 -11.40 -5.91 -8.14
N ILE A 43 -11.74 -6.69 -9.16
CA ILE A 43 -11.51 -8.16 -9.14
C ILE A 43 -10.07 -8.58 -8.84
N ALA A 44 -9.08 -7.82 -9.29
CA ALA A 44 -7.68 -8.16 -9.02
C ALA A 44 -7.26 -7.85 -7.57
N GLY A 45 -7.95 -6.97 -6.83
CA GLY A 45 -7.62 -6.62 -5.45
C GLY A 45 -7.64 -7.83 -4.50
N PRO A 46 -8.79 -8.49 -4.29
CA PRO A 46 -8.88 -9.68 -3.43
C PRO A 46 -7.96 -10.82 -3.88
N ILE A 47 -7.74 -10.98 -5.19
CA ILE A 47 -6.84 -12.01 -5.74
C ILE A 47 -5.38 -11.69 -5.38
N ALA A 48 -4.95 -10.44 -5.54
CA ALA A 48 -3.60 -10.00 -5.16
C ALA A 48 -3.38 -10.16 -3.65
N GLY A 49 -4.35 -9.77 -2.82
CA GLY A 49 -4.30 -9.95 -1.38
C GLY A 49 -4.25 -11.43 -0.95
N PHE A 50 -5.05 -12.30 -1.60
CA PHE A 50 -4.97 -13.75 -1.37
C PHE A 50 -3.59 -14.32 -1.72
N MET A 51 -3.02 -13.93 -2.85
CA MET A 51 -1.66 -14.35 -3.24
C MET A 51 -0.62 -13.88 -2.23
N ALA A 52 -0.67 -12.63 -1.80
CA ALA A 52 0.26 -12.09 -0.82
C ALA A 52 0.21 -12.83 0.53
N ARG A 53 -0.99 -13.21 0.99
CA ARG A 53 -1.15 -13.95 2.26
C ARG A 53 -0.79 -15.43 2.19
N THR A 54 -0.86 -16.06 1.01
CA THR A 54 -0.63 -17.52 0.86
C THR A 54 0.78 -17.87 0.38
N LEU A 55 1.54 -16.87 -0.08
CA LEU A 55 2.94 -17.10 -0.47
C LEU A 55 3.81 -17.45 0.76
N PRO A 56 4.78 -18.37 0.60
CA PRO A 56 5.76 -18.66 1.65
C PRO A 56 6.52 -17.41 2.08
N GLY A 57 6.76 -17.24 3.39
CA GLY A 57 7.45 -16.09 3.97
C GLY A 57 8.77 -15.74 3.27
N ALA A 58 9.57 -16.74 2.89
CA ALA A 58 10.82 -16.53 2.16
C ALA A 58 10.65 -15.83 0.80
N LEU A 59 9.54 -16.08 0.08
CA LEU A 59 9.24 -15.40 -1.18
C LEU A 59 8.78 -13.94 -0.95
N ILE A 60 8.03 -13.73 0.13
CA ILE A 60 7.60 -12.39 0.53
C ILE A 60 8.81 -11.56 0.94
N THR A 61 9.68 -12.09 1.79
CA THR A 61 10.94 -11.45 2.20
C THR A 61 11.82 -11.12 1.00
N PHE A 62 11.99 -12.07 0.06
CA PHE A 62 12.72 -11.81 -1.19
C PHE A 62 12.08 -10.67 -1.99
N SER A 63 10.75 -10.64 -2.09
CA SER A 63 10.02 -9.58 -2.78
C SER A 63 10.26 -8.21 -2.14
N ILE A 64 10.24 -8.13 -0.81
CA ILE A 64 10.46 -6.88 -0.07
C ILE A 64 11.91 -6.41 -0.18
N VAL A 65 12.87 -7.29 0.10
CA VAL A 65 14.29 -6.93 0.27
C VAL A 65 14.99 -6.75 -1.08
N VAL A 66 14.66 -7.59 -2.09
CA VAL A 66 15.36 -7.61 -3.38
C VAL A 66 14.60 -6.86 -4.46
N LEU A 67 13.27 -7.06 -4.55
CA LEU A 67 12.46 -6.44 -5.61
C LEU A 67 11.90 -5.07 -5.18
N GLY A 68 11.69 -4.83 -3.89
CA GLY A 68 11.11 -3.59 -3.41
C GLY A 68 9.77 -3.29 -4.08
N ASP A 69 9.60 -2.09 -4.64
CA ASP A 69 8.36 -1.66 -5.32
C ASP A 69 8.01 -2.49 -6.55
N LEU A 70 9.00 -3.11 -7.21
CA LEU A 70 8.74 -4.05 -8.31
C LEU A 70 8.00 -5.30 -7.83
N GLY A 71 8.21 -5.73 -6.59
CA GLY A 71 7.52 -6.89 -6.01
C GLY A 71 6.01 -6.67 -5.94
N SER A 72 5.56 -5.52 -5.45
CA SER A 72 4.14 -5.17 -5.39
C SER A 72 3.51 -5.03 -6.78
N GLN A 73 4.22 -4.41 -7.73
CA GLN A 73 3.77 -4.29 -9.12
C GLN A 73 3.60 -5.65 -9.79
N LEU A 74 4.54 -6.58 -9.58
CA LEU A 74 4.46 -7.95 -10.10
C LEU A 74 3.27 -8.71 -9.48
N ASN A 75 3.01 -8.56 -8.20
CA ASN A 75 1.84 -9.17 -7.55
C ASN A 75 0.53 -8.70 -8.21
N VAL A 76 0.38 -7.39 -8.42
CA VAL A 76 -0.80 -6.83 -9.11
C VAL A 76 -0.91 -7.34 -10.54
N LEU A 77 0.18 -7.36 -11.31
CA LEU A 77 0.18 -7.88 -12.69
C LEU A 77 -0.21 -9.36 -12.75
N LEU A 78 0.28 -10.17 -11.83
CA LEU A 78 -0.10 -11.59 -11.74
C LEU A 78 -1.58 -11.76 -11.37
N ALA A 79 -2.11 -10.94 -10.45
CA ALA A 79 -3.51 -10.94 -10.08
C ALA A 79 -4.42 -10.54 -11.26
N VAL A 80 -4.04 -9.52 -12.04
CA VAL A 80 -4.73 -9.12 -13.28
C VAL A 80 -4.70 -10.26 -14.31
N GLY A 81 -3.55 -10.91 -14.50
CA GLY A 81 -3.40 -12.08 -15.38
C GLY A 81 -4.28 -13.25 -14.96
N LEU A 82 -4.33 -13.54 -13.65
CA LEU A 82 -5.19 -14.61 -13.10
C LEU A 82 -6.67 -14.26 -13.24
N SER A 83 -7.07 -13.03 -12.94
CA SER A 83 -8.43 -12.53 -13.14
C SER A 83 -8.86 -12.65 -14.61
N THR A 84 -7.96 -12.25 -15.53
CA THR A 84 -8.17 -12.39 -16.98
C THR A 84 -8.40 -13.85 -17.36
N THR A 85 -7.60 -14.76 -16.81
CA THR A 85 -7.70 -16.21 -17.07
C THR A 85 -9.02 -16.77 -16.54
N ILE A 86 -9.43 -16.39 -15.33
CA ILE A 86 -10.72 -16.80 -14.74
C ILE A 86 -11.89 -16.36 -15.64
N PHE A 87 -11.89 -15.11 -16.08
CA PHE A 87 -12.93 -14.59 -16.97
C PHE A 87 -12.86 -15.19 -18.38
N ALA A 88 -11.67 -15.53 -18.87
CA ALA A 88 -11.52 -16.25 -20.13
C ALA A 88 -12.12 -17.66 -20.05
N VAL A 89 -11.97 -18.36 -18.93
CA VAL A 89 -12.63 -19.65 -18.71
C VAL A 89 -14.15 -19.48 -18.71
N ALA A 90 -14.71 -18.45 -18.07
CA ALA A 90 -16.13 -18.14 -18.12
C ALA A 90 -16.60 -17.85 -19.56
N ALA A 91 -15.82 -17.14 -20.35
CA ALA A 91 -16.10 -16.90 -21.76
C ALA A 91 -16.08 -18.18 -22.61
N LEU A 92 -15.11 -19.08 -22.37
CA LEU A 92 -15.06 -20.41 -23.02
C LEU A 92 -16.28 -21.26 -22.67
N LEU A 93 -16.73 -21.25 -21.43
CA LEU A 93 -17.96 -21.90 -21.00
C LEU A 93 -19.18 -21.35 -21.76
N GLY A 94 -19.29 -20.03 -21.88
CA GLY A 94 -20.31 -19.37 -22.66
C GLY A 94 -20.30 -19.81 -24.12
N GLN A 95 -19.14 -19.85 -24.76
CA GLN A 95 -18.97 -20.31 -26.14
C GLN A 95 -19.35 -21.79 -26.29
N ALA A 96 -18.95 -22.66 -25.36
CA ALA A 96 -19.29 -24.10 -25.37
C ALA A 96 -20.80 -24.35 -25.25
N VAL A 97 -21.47 -23.55 -24.40
CA VAL A 97 -22.94 -23.62 -24.26
C VAL A 97 -23.62 -23.10 -25.53
N GLY A 98 -23.16 -21.98 -26.09
CA GLY A 98 -23.70 -21.40 -27.32
C GLY A 98 -23.61 -22.36 -28.52
N GLN A 99 -22.51 -23.12 -28.62
CA GLN A 99 -22.35 -24.15 -29.67
C GLN A 99 -23.32 -25.32 -29.56
N ARG A 100 -23.90 -25.59 -28.38
CA ARG A 100 -24.86 -26.67 -28.13
C ARG A 100 -26.30 -26.23 -28.28
N THR A 101 -26.56 -24.95 -28.46
CA THR A 101 -27.88 -24.36 -28.52
C THR A 101 -28.14 -23.73 -29.89
N ALA A 102 -29.39 -23.68 -30.31
CA ALA A 102 -29.79 -23.02 -31.55
C ALA A 102 -29.88 -21.47 -31.39
N TYR A 103 -29.65 -20.93 -30.18
CA TYR A 103 -29.79 -19.52 -29.86
C TYR A 103 -28.45 -18.87 -29.58
N PRO A 104 -28.23 -17.59 -29.92
CA PRO A 104 -26.99 -16.88 -29.70
C PRO A 104 -26.86 -16.46 -28.22
N ILE A 105 -26.82 -17.42 -27.30
CA ILE A 105 -26.76 -17.19 -25.85
C ILE A 105 -25.33 -17.17 -25.27
N ALA A 106 -24.32 -17.45 -26.08
CA ALA A 106 -22.94 -17.54 -25.63
C ALA A 106 -22.49 -16.30 -24.84
N GLY A 107 -22.76 -15.09 -25.35
CA GLY A 107 -22.44 -13.82 -24.67
C GLY A 107 -23.22 -13.66 -23.35
N VAL A 108 -24.48 -14.07 -23.29
CA VAL A 108 -25.30 -13.97 -22.06
C VAL A 108 -24.78 -14.92 -20.98
N VAL A 109 -24.44 -16.15 -21.36
CA VAL A 109 -23.85 -17.12 -20.43
C VAL A 109 -22.49 -16.67 -19.94
N ALA A 110 -21.64 -16.16 -20.82
CA ALA A 110 -20.34 -15.58 -20.44
C ALA A 110 -20.50 -14.40 -19.47
N ALA A 111 -21.46 -13.49 -19.75
CA ALA A 111 -21.75 -12.35 -18.88
C ALA A 111 -22.21 -12.81 -17.49
N ALA A 112 -23.18 -13.70 -17.43
CA ALA A 112 -23.74 -14.17 -16.16
C ALA A 112 -22.70 -14.93 -15.31
N THR A 113 -21.91 -15.84 -15.92
CA THR A 113 -20.85 -16.58 -15.23
C THR A 113 -19.76 -15.66 -14.72
N THR A 114 -19.31 -14.71 -15.52
CA THR A 114 -18.30 -13.72 -15.09
C THR A 114 -18.82 -12.87 -13.94
N ALA A 115 -20.05 -12.36 -14.01
CA ALA A 115 -20.65 -11.56 -12.94
C ALA A 115 -20.78 -12.37 -11.63
N LEU A 116 -21.23 -13.63 -11.70
CA LEU A 116 -21.35 -14.49 -10.52
C LEU A 116 -20.01 -14.82 -9.89
N ILE A 117 -18.97 -15.13 -10.68
CA ILE A 117 -17.62 -15.37 -10.17
C ILE A 117 -17.07 -14.09 -9.53
N SER A 118 -17.23 -12.96 -10.21
CA SER A 118 -16.73 -11.68 -9.72
C SER A 118 -17.39 -11.29 -8.40
N VAL A 119 -18.71 -11.38 -8.27
CA VAL A 119 -19.40 -11.03 -7.02
C VAL A 119 -19.06 -12.00 -5.88
N ALA A 120 -18.82 -13.26 -6.19
CA ALA A 120 -18.41 -14.25 -5.18
C ALA A 120 -16.99 -13.93 -4.61
N ILE A 121 -16.13 -13.32 -5.41
CA ILE A 121 -14.76 -12.95 -4.99
C ILE A 121 -14.72 -11.57 -4.31
N THR A 122 -15.45 -10.58 -4.87
CA THR A 122 -15.34 -9.18 -4.44
C THR A 122 -16.45 -8.73 -3.49
N ALA A 123 -17.52 -9.49 -3.36
CA ALA A 123 -18.77 -9.10 -2.69
C ALA A 123 -19.36 -7.77 -3.21
N ALA A 124 -18.93 -7.27 -4.38
CA ALA A 124 -19.31 -6.00 -4.98
C ALA A 124 -20.18 -6.19 -6.23
N PRO A 125 -21.52 -6.06 -6.16
CA PRO A 125 -22.42 -6.37 -7.28
C PRO A 125 -22.20 -5.48 -8.52
N THR A 126 -22.05 -4.16 -8.35
CA THR A 126 -21.98 -3.23 -9.47
C THR A 126 -20.76 -3.46 -10.37
N PRO A 127 -19.50 -3.48 -9.88
CA PRO A 127 -18.35 -3.77 -10.74
C PRO A 127 -18.39 -5.18 -11.30
N SER A 128 -19.01 -6.14 -10.60
CA SER A 128 -19.18 -7.52 -11.09
C SER A 128 -20.12 -7.63 -12.27
N VAL A 129 -21.25 -6.91 -12.25
CA VAL A 129 -22.17 -6.84 -13.39
C VAL A 129 -21.50 -6.20 -14.60
N VAL A 130 -20.76 -5.10 -14.40
CA VAL A 130 -20.05 -4.42 -15.50
C VAL A 130 -18.96 -5.31 -16.09
N ALA A 131 -18.20 -6.04 -15.25
CA ALA A 131 -17.24 -7.05 -15.72
C ALA A 131 -17.92 -8.13 -16.59
N GLY A 132 -19.07 -8.65 -16.13
CA GLY A 132 -19.86 -9.61 -16.88
C GLY A 132 -20.35 -9.06 -18.21
N VAL A 133 -20.93 -7.87 -18.24
CA VAL A 133 -21.39 -7.22 -19.46
C VAL A 133 -20.24 -7.01 -20.44
N ALA A 134 -19.08 -6.54 -19.99
CA ALA A 134 -17.91 -6.34 -20.83
C ALA A 134 -17.42 -7.67 -21.45
N THR A 135 -17.28 -8.72 -20.64
CA THR A 135 -16.91 -10.08 -21.12
C THR A 135 -17.91 -10.60 -22.14
N GLY A 136 -19.20 -10.54 -21.81
CA GLY A 136 -20.27 -11.03 -22.67
C GLY A 136 -20.40 -10.28 -23.99
N THR A 137 -20.14 -8.97 -24.00
CA THR A 137 -20.16 -8.12 -25.19
C THR A 137 -19.08 -8.55 -26.19
N VAL A 138 -17.84 -8.82 -25.75
CA VAL A 138 -16.78 -9.32 -26.64
C VAL A 138 -17.16 -10.65 -27.26
N VAL A 139 -17.70 -11.59 -26.48
CA VAL A 139 -18.17 -12.89 -26.99
C VAL A 139 -19.30 -12.70 -27.99
N LEU A 140 -20.32 -11.89 -27.66
CA LEU A 140 -21.48 -11.66 -28.54
C LEU A 140 -21.06 -11.02 -29.87
N LEU A 141 -20.25 -9.95 -29.85
CA LEU A 141 -19.81 -9.25 -31.06
C LEU A 141 -18.94 -10.15 -31.94
N SER A 142 -18.12 -11.00 -31.32
CA SER A 142 -17.33 -12.01 -32.07
C SER A 142 -18.22 -13.03 -32.77
N ASP A 143 -19.29 -13.51 -32.12
CA ASP A 143 -20.23 -14.49 -32.71
C ASP A 143 -21.12 -13.86 -33.80
N LEU A 144 -21.59 -12.63 -33.62
CA LEU A 144 -22.34 -11.90 -34.64
C LEU A 144 -21.50 -11.65 -35.91
N SER A 145 -20.23 -11.36 -35.76
CA SER A 145 -19.31 -11.17 -36.91
C SER A 145 -19.11 -12.45 -37.72
N GLN A 146 -19.26 -13.62 -37.08
CA GLN A 146 -19.19 -14.94 -37.75
C GLN A 146 -20.48 -15.25 -38.50
N SER A 147 -21.67 -14.94 -37.93
CA SER A 147 -22.95 -15.26 -38.57
C SER A 147 -23.20 -14.46 -39.83
N GLN A 148 -22.68 -13.24 -39.96
CA GLN A 148 -22.77 -12.45 -41.19
C GLN A 148 -21.90 -12.98 -42.35
N ALA A 149 -20.91 -13.83 -42.04
CA ALA A 149 -20.03 -14.44 -43.06
C ALA A 149 -20.63 -15.67 -43.72
N VAL A 150 -21.60 -16.34 -43.12
CA VAL A 150 -22.27 -17.55 -43.63
C VAL A 150 -23.14 -17.25 -44.86
N SER A 151 -23.51 -16.00 -45.08
CA SER A 151 -24.29 -15.56 -46.26
C SER A 151 -23.46 -15.31 -47.52
N SER A 152 -22.12 -15.38 -47.47
CA SER A 152 -21.24 -15.21 -48.59
C SER A 152 -20.31 -16.43 -48.77
N HIS A 153 -20.42 -17.13 -49.87
CA HIS A 153 -19.77 -18.40 -50.20
C HIS A 153 -18.23 -18.34 -50.41
N THR A 154 -17.51 -17.46 -49.73
CA THR A 154 -16.04 -17.34 -49.87
C THR A 154 -15.33 -17.45 -48.54
N ALA A 155 -14.73 -18.62 -48.30
CA ALA A 155 -13.57 -18.93 -47.50
C ALA A 155 -13.64 -18.87 -45.97
N ASP A 156 -13.50 -20.04 -45.33
CA ASP A 156 -13.35 -20.29 -43.86
C ASP A 156 -12.29 -19.41 -43.19
N LEU A 157 -11.21 -19.07 -43.87
CA LEU A 157 -10.12 -18.21 -43.36
C LEU A 157 -10.55 -16.74 -43.15
N SER A 158 -11.62 -16.28 -43.82
CA SER A 158 -12.11 -14.91 -43.70
C SER A 158 -13.02 -14.73 -42.47
N ALA A 159 -13.75 -15.76 -42.05
CA ALA A 159 -14.68 -15.74 -40.93
C ALA A 159 -13.93 -15.66 -39.57
N GLY A 160 -12.91 -16.48 -39.39
CA GLY A 160 -12.07 -16.49 -38.19
C GLY A 160 -11.33 -15.17 -37.98
N ARG A 161 -10.76 -14.60 -39.06
CA ARG A 161 -10.12 -13.29 -38.99
C ARG A 161 -11.07 -12.17 -38.59
N ARG A 162 -12.31 -12.14 -39.07
CA ARG A 162 -13.31 -11.15 -38.71
C ARG A 162 -13.72 -11.28 -37.25
N ARG A 163 -13.93 -12.52 -36.79
CA ARG A 163 -14.24 -12.82 -35.38
C ARG A 163 -13.15 -12.32 -34.45
N LEU A 164 -11.89 -12.59 -34.75
CA LEU A 164 -10.75 -12.13 -33.98
C LEU A 164 -10.62 -10.60 -34.02
N LEU A 165 -10.78 -9.97 -35.19
CA LEU A 165 -10.72 -8.51 -35.32
C LEU A 165 -11.86 -7.82 -34.54
N ALA A 166 -13.07 -8.38 -34.57
CA ALA A 166 -14.19 -7.87 -33.76
C ALA A 166 -13.91 -8.00 -32.26
N ALA A 167 -13.34 -9.13 -31.83
CA ALA A 167 -12.93 -9.34 -30.45
C ALA A 167 -11.82 -8.36 -30.02
N VAL A 168 -10.80 -8.15 -30.86
CA VAL A 168 -9.71 -7.18 -30.60
C VAL A 168 -10.26 -5.75 -30.51
N ALA A 169 -11.09 -5.34 -31.46
CA ALA A 169 -11.64 -3.99 -31.48
C ALA A 169 -12.54 -3.72 -30.26
N SER A 170 -13.42 -4.65 -29.91
CA SER A 170 -14.28 -4.51 -28.72
C SER A 170 -13.50 -4.57 -27.43
N ALA A 171 -12.53 -5.47 -27.29
CA ALA A 171 -11.69 -5.57 -26.10
C ALA A 171 -10.80 -4.32 -25.93
N ALA A 172 -10.24 -3.80 -27.01
CA ALA A 172 -9.45 -2.58 -26.99
C ALA A 172 -10.31 -1.36 -26.59
N SER A 173 -11.51 -1.21 -27.16
CA SER A 173 -12.42 -0.12 -26.83
C SER A 173 -12.88 -0.17 -25.36
N LEU A 174 -13.25 -1.35 -24.88
CA LEU A 174 -13.66 -1.57 -23.48
C LEU A 174 -12.45 -1.46 -22.54
N GLY A 175 -11.28 -1.92 -22.95
CA GLY A 175 -10.03 -1.83 -22.19
C GLY A 175 -9.59 -0.38 -21.98
N ILE A 176 -9.51 0.40 -23.05
CA ILE A 176 -9.13 1.81 -22.98
C ILE A 176 -10.21 2.62 -22.22
N GLY A 177 -11.49 2.44 -22.56
CA GLY A 177 -12.59 3.11 -21.89
C GLY A 177 -12.64 2.78 -20.41
N GLY A 178 -12.47 1.51 -20.05
CA GLY A 178 -12.44 1.06 -18.66
C GLY A 178 -11.28 1.65 -17.88
N TYR A 179 -10.08 1.69 -18.47
CA TYR A 179 -8.92 2.32 -17.85
C TYR A 179 -9.12 3.83 -17.62
N VAL A 180 -9.60 4.55 -18.64
CA VAL A 180 -9.84 6.00 -18.52
C VAL A 180 -10.90 6.30 -17.46
N LEU A 181 -12.01 5.56 -17.44
CA LEU A 181 -13.05 5.76 -16.43
C LEU A 181 -12.57 5.42 -15.03
N GLY A 182 -11.89 4.30 -14.85
CA GLY A 182 -11.38 3.88 -13.54
C GLY A 182 -10.29 4.83 -13.00
N SER A 183 -9.42 5.34 -13.86
CA SER A 183 -8.37 6.27 -13.45
C SER A 183 -8.87 7.69 -13.11
N GLN A 184 -10.08 8.04 -13.56
CA GLN A 184 -10.72 9.31 -13.21
C GLN A 184 -11.55 9.25 -11.92
N GLN A 185 -11.77 8.06 -11.38
CA GLN A 185 -12.48 7.94 -10.11
C GLN A 185 -11.60 8.42 -8.97
N SER A 186 -12.12 9.36 -8.19
CA SER A 186 -11.46 9.79 -6.96
C SER A 186 -11.48 8.62 -5.96
N THR A 187 -10.30 8.21 -5.52
CA THR A 187 -10.15 7.27 -4.40
C THR A 187 -10.02 8.02 -3.07
N GLN A 188 -10.19 9.35 -3.10
CA GLN A 188 -10.18 10.18 -1.90
C GLN A 188 -11.36 9.82 -1.00
N VAL A 189 -11.08 9.81 0.29
CA VAL A 189 -12.08 9.62 1.33
C VAL A 189 -12.89 10.92 1.44
N SER A 190 -14.20 10.79 1.52
CA SER A 190 -15.03 11.90 1.95
C SER A 190 -15.39 11.64 3.41
N PRO A 191 -14.77 12.36 4.37
CA PRO A 191 -15.15 12.21 5.76
C PRO A 191 -16.63 12.59 5.94
N PRO A 192 -17.32 12.02 6.93
CA PRO A 192 -18.70 12.41 7.21
C PRO A 192 -18.74 13.90 7.51
N THR A 193 -19.82 14.56 7.07
CA THR A 193 -20.08 15.94 7.45
C THR A 193 -20.48 15.96 8.92
N LEU A 194 -19.53 16.27 9.79
CA LEU A 194 -19.74 16.36 11.22
C LEU A 194 -20.31 17.75 11.56
N GLU A 195 -21.30 17.79 12.45
CA GLU A 195 -21.76 19.04 13.06
C GLU A 195 -20.70 19.47 14.10
N GLY A 196 -19.77 20.36 13.72
CA GLY A 196 -18.74 20.89 14.61
C GLY A 196 -17.42 21.18 13.91
N ALA A 197 -16.43 21.62 14.69
CA ALA A 197 -15.06 21.82 14.18
C ALA A 197 -14.43 20.48 13.85
N GLN A 198 -13.84 20.39 12.67
CA GLN A 198 -13.07 19.21 12.25
C GLN A 198 -11.70 19.28 12.93
N PRO A 199 -11.27 18.24 13.68
CA PRO A 199 -10.03 18.30 14.46
C PRO A 199 -8.79 18.61 13.60
N TRP A 200 -8.76 18.07 12.38
CA TRP A 200 -7.66 18.29 11.44
C TRP A 200 -7.67 19.70 10.80
N ALA A 201 -8.69 20.52 11.03
CA ALA A 201 -8.76 21.91 10.60
C ALA A 201 -8.63 22.90 11.78
N ALA A 202 -8.06 22.45 12.89
CA ALA A 202 -7.81 23.28 14.07
C ALA A 202 -6.85 24.43 13.74
N PRO A 203 -7.05 25.64 14.36
CA PRO A 203 -6.25 26.82 14.05
C PRO A 203 -4.75 26.66 14.43
N GLU A 204 -4.39 25.69 15.24
CA GLU A 204 -3.02 25.38 15.66
C GLU A 204 -2.21 24.69 14.57
N ILE A 205 -2.84 24.04 13.59
CA ILE A 205 -2.20 23.23 12.56
C ILE A 205 -1.39 24.06 11.57
N GLU A 206 -1.99 25.14 11.04
CA GLU A 206 -1.31 25.99 10.04
C GLU A 206 -0.02 26.60 10.62
N PRO A 207 0.02 27.14 11.86
CA PRO A 207 1.24 27.59 12.49
C PRO A 207 2.30 26.50 12.65
N LEU A 208 1.94 25.26 13.01
CA LEU A 208 2.89 24.14 13.15
C LEU A 208 3.48 23.74 11.79
N LEU A 209 2.68 23.66 10.74
CA LEU A 209 3.17 23.39 9.39
C LEU A 209 4.07 24.52 8.86
N ALA A 210 3.72 25.78 9.14
CA ALA A 210 4.56 26.93 8.80
C ALA A 210 5.90 26.89 9.54
N GLU A 211 5.92 26.56 10.83
CA GLU A 211 7.13 26.36 11.62
C GLU A 211 8.03 25.27 11.00
N ALA A 212 7.44 24.14 10.60
CA ALA A 212 8.18 23.07 9.95
C ALA A 212 8.78 23.50 8.60
N ALA A 213 8.05 24.28 7.83
CA ALA A 213 8.56 24.84 6.57
C ALA A 213 9.72 25.85 6.80
N GLU A 214 9.62 26.71 7.82
CA GLU A 214 10.67 27.69 8.18
C GLU A 214 11.95 26.99 8.67
N LYS A 215 11.82 25.93 9.47
CA LYS A 215 12.94 25.14 10.01
C LYS A 215 13.58 24.19 9.00
N SER A 216 12.93 23.96 7.86
CA SER A 216 13.47 23.12 6.79
C SER A 216 14.73 23.74 6.18
N LEU A 217 15.77 22.92 5.98
CA LEU A 217 16.99 23.36 5.30
C LEU A 217 16.70 23.61 3.81
N GLY A 218 17.11 24.76 3.30
CA GLY A 218 16.93 25.15 1.89
C GLY A 218 17.92 24.45 0.95
N VAL A 219 18.03 23.11 1.01
CA VAL A 219 18.93 22.30 0.20
C VAL A 219 18.17 21.75 -1.00
N SER A 220 18.65 22.05 -2.20
CA SER A 220 17.97 21.63 -3.44
C SER A 220 17.85 20.11 -3.52
N GLY A 221 16.61 19.62 -3.73
CA GLY A 221 16.31 18.20 -3.85
C GLY A 221 16.25 17.43 -2.53
N LEU A 222 16.46 18.08 -1.40
CA LEU A 222 16.21 17.51 -0.08
C LEU A 222 14.73 17.69 0.27
N GLU A 223 14.10 16.61 0.70
CA GLU A 223 12.73 16.63 1.16
C GLU A 223 12.58 17.49 2.42
N PRO A 224 11.49 18.30 2.54
CA PRO A 224 11.25 19.15 3.69
C PRO A 224 11.03 18.35 4.98
N LEU A 225 10.98 19.06 6.13
CA LEU A 225 10.77 18.44 7.45
C LEU A 225 9.39 17.75 7.58
N VAL A 226 8.39 18.24 6.87
CA VAL A 226 7.11 17.52 6.64
C VAL A 226 7.14 17.00 5.22
N SER A 227 7.02 15.71 5.04
CA SER A 227 7.17 15.04 3.74
C SER A 227 6.10 15.47 2.75
N ASP A 228 6.50 15.79 1.51
CA ASP A 228 5.58 16.07 0.40
C ASP A 228 4.75 14.82 0.02
N ARG A 229 5.36 13.66 0.17
CA ARG A 229 4.75 12.35 -0.05
C ARG A 229 5.20 11.40 1.04
N PHE A 230 4.25 10.98 1.85
CA PHE A 230 4.50 9.98 2.86
C PHE A 230 4.45 8.58 2.23
N TYR A 231 5.42 7.70 2.54
CA TYR A 231 5.46 6.35 1.97
C TYR A 231 4.27 5.50 2.41
N GLU A 232 3.86 4.59 1.54
CA GLU A 232 2.81 3.61 1.80
C GLU A 232 3.40 2.20 1.68
N VAL A 233 3.12 1.35 2.67
CA VAL A 233 3.45 -0.09 2.67
C VAL A 233 2.30 -0.84 3.30
N ASP A 234 1.81 -1.87 2.61
CA ASP A 234 0.66 -2.66 2.99
C ASP A 234 0.86 -4.13 2.69
N ILE A 235 0.17 -4.99 3.45
CA ILE A 235 0.11 -6.43 3.18
C ILE A 235 -0.79 -6.75 1.98
N ASN A 236 -1.69 -5.84 1.64
CA ASN A 236 -2.60 -5.96 0.50
C ASN A 236 -2.22 -4.96 -0.60
N SER A 237 -2.59 -5.27 -1.83
CA SER A 237 -2.33 -4.39 -2.98
C SER A 237 -3.41 -3.32 -3.16
N THR A 238 -4.48 -3.37 -2.39
CA THR A 238 -5.59 -2.40 -2.42
C THR A 238 -6.01 -2.07 -1.00
N ASP A 239 -6.10 -0.77 -0.71
CA ASP A 239 -6.49 -0.29 0.61
C ASP A 239 -7.96 -0.57 0.90
N PRO A 240 -8.34 -0.88 2.14
CA PRO A 240 -9.72 -0.95 2.57
C PRO A 240 -10.51 0.33 2.23
N THR A 241 -11.78 0.17 1.96
CA THR A 241 -12.72 1.29 1.84
C THR A 241 -13.67 1.22 3.04
N LEU A 242 -13.38 2.00 4.05
CA LEU A 242 -14.15 2.03 5.30
C LEU A 242 -15.08 3.25 5.30
N ASP A 243 -16.30 3.03 5.81
CA ASP A 243 -17.25 4.09 6.08
C ASP A 243 -17.16 4.46 7.56
N ALA A 244 -16.68 5.68 7.86
CA ALA A 244 -16.51 6.16 9.22
C ALA A 244 -17.82 6.19 10.03
N THR A 245 -18.98 6.29 9.37
CA THR A 245 -20.29 6.27 10.06
C THR A 245 -20.67 4.90 10.62
N SER A 246 -20.08 3.85 10.11
CA SER A 246 -20.28 2.46 10.56
C SER A 246 -19.02 1.85 11.18
N TRP A 247 -17.90 2.56 11.15
CA TRP A 247 -16.65 2.10 11.75
C TRP A 247 -16.71 2.20 13.28
N SER A 248 -16.05 1.26 13.95
CA SER A 248 -15.83 1.30 15.39
C SER A 248 -14.47 0.73 15.75
N LEU A 249 -13.89 1.22 16.83
CA LEU A 249 -12.71 0.69 17.49
C LEU A 249 -13.15 -0.04 18.77
N THR A 250 -12.73 -1.29 18.93
CA THR A 250 -13.01 -2.07 20.14
C THR A 250 -11.74 -2.25 20.96
N VAL A 251 -11.90 -2.27 22.29
CA VAL A 251 -10.87 -2.67 23.25
C VAL A 251 -11.35 -3.97 23.90
N THR A 252 -10.60 -5.04 23.74
CA THR A 252 -11.02 -6.41 24.08
C THR A 252 -9.91 -7.18 24.80
N GLY A 253 -10.14 -8.46 25.08
CA GLY A 253 -9.16 -9.39 25.64
C GLY A 253 -9.13 -9.37 27.17
N THR A 254 -7.93 -9.37 27.75
CA THR A 254 -7.70 -9.42 29.20
C THR A 254 -7.89 -8.03 29.81
N VAL A 255 -9.14 -7.61 29.90
CA VAL A 255 -9.58 -6.32 30.47
C VAL A 255 -10.73 -6.53 31.47
N ASP A 256 -10.95 -5.59 32.38
CA ASP A 256 -12.08 -5.64 33.30
C ASP A 256 -13.43 -5.52 32.57
N ARG A 257 -13.45 -4.77 31.47
CA ARG A 257 -14.62 -4.61 30.61
C ARG A 257 -14.19 -4.27 29.16
N GLU A 258 -14.84 -4.85 28.20
CA GLU A 258 -14.69 -4.47 26.80
C GLU A 258 -15.31 -3.09 26.53
N LEU A 259 -14.69 -2.33 25.64
CA LEU A 259 -15.14 -1.01 25.21
C LEU A 259 -15.30 -0.97 23.70
N SER A 260 -16.15 -0.07 23.24
CA SER A 260 -16.33 0.20 21.81
C SER A 260 -16.55 1.70 21.61
N TYR A 261 -15.82 2.26 20.66
CA TYR A 261 -15.85 3.67 20.29
C TYR A 261 -16.27 3.80 18.83
N SER A 262 -17.26 4.63 18.56
CA SER A 262 -17.56 5.09 17.21
C SER A 262 -16.54 6.16 16.77
N TYR A 263 -16.51 6.48 15.49
CA TYR A 263 -15.68 7.59 14.99
C TYR A 263 -16.06 8.94 15.62
N GLU A 264 -17.35 9.17 15.88
CA GLU A 264 -17.85 10.37 16.54
C GLU A 264 -17.38 10.46 18.00
N ASP A 265 -17.35 9.33 18.72
CA ASP A 265 -16.81 9.27 20.09
C ASP A 265 -15.35 9.71 20.10
N ILE A 266 -14.52 9.18 19.18
CA ILE A 266 -13.10 9.55 19.06
C ILE A 266 -12.94 11.06 18.78
N LEU A 267 -13.71 11.60 17.83
CA LEU A 267 -13.61 13.02 17.45
C LEU A 267 -14.14 13.97 18.53
N SER A 268 -14.88 13.46 19.53
CA SER A 268 -15.37 14.24 20.68
C SER A 268 -14.39 14.31 21.84
N MET A 269 -13.31 13.51 21.82
CA MET A 269 -12.26 13.50 22.82
C MET A 269 -11.33 14.72 22.72
N GLU A 270 -10.45 14.91 23.68
CA GLU A 270 -9.39 15.91 23.63
C GLU A 270 -8.38 15.51 22.53
N VAL A 271 -8.28 16.34 21.51
CA VAL A 271 -7.45 16.10 20.33
C VAL A 271 -6.13 16.83 20.46
N ASP A 272 -5.03 16.19 20.09
CA ASP A 272 -3.67 16.73 20.05
C ASP A 272 -3.10 16.69 18.63
N HIS A 273 -2.02 17.44 18.40
CA HIS A 273 -1.29 17.54 17.13
C HIS A 273 0.19 17.27 17.35
N GLN A 274 0.71 16.22 16.73
CA GLN A 274 2.09 15.77 16.94
C GLN A 274 2.81 15.54 15.63
N PHE A 275 4.09 15.98 15.54
CA PHE A 275 4.99 15.50 14.50
C PHE A 275 5.49 14.11 14.88
N VAL A 276 5.31 13.15 14.01
CA VAL A 276 5.84 11.78 14.17
C VAL A 276 6.43 11.31 12.86
N SER A 277 7.67 10.80 12.94
CA SER A 277 8.35 10.15 11.82
C SER A 277 8.13 8.64 11.86
N LEU A 278 7.86 8.05 10.72
CA LEU A 278 7.81 6.61 10.55
C LEU A 278 8.95 6.12 9.67
N ARG A 279 9.50 4.96 10.00
CA ARG A 279 10.52 4.27 9.20
C ARG A 279 10.13 2.82 8.98
N CYS A 280 10.15 2.36 7.73
CA CYS A 280 9.86 0.97 7.38
C CYS A 280 11.02 0.05 7.76
N VAL A 281 10.74 -1.06 8.45
CA VAL A 281 11.75 -2.07 8.81
C VAL A 281 12.34 -2.75 7.57
N GLY A 282 11.53 -2.94 6.53
CA GLY A 282 11.91 -3.63 5.28
C GLY A 282 12.65 -2.75 4.26
N GLU A 283 12.96 -1.48 4.57
CA GLU A 283 13.66 -0.62 3.62
C GLU A 283 15.17 -0.93 3.53
N ALA A 284 15.80 -0.56 2.42
CA ALA A 284 17.27 -0.53 2.37
C ALA A 284 17.82 0.55 3.30
N LEU A 285 19.06 0.40 3.80
CA LEU A 285 19.68 1.32 4.76
C LEU A 285 19.58 2.80 4.35
N ASN A 286 19.83 3.12 3.08
CA ASN A 286 19.66 4.45 2.50
C ASN A 286 18.40 4.55 1.63
N GLY A 287 17.34 3.83 1.99
CA GLY A 287 16.06 3.82 1.30
C GLY A 287 15.26 5.11 1.51
N LYS A 288 14.08 5.17 0.90
CA LYS A 288 13.19 6.35 0.93
C LYS A 288 11.89 6.09 1.70
N LYS A 289 11.83 5.02 2.50
CA LYS A 289 10.64 4.71 3.31
C LYS A 289 10.87 5.16 4.76
N MET A 290 11.09 6.43 4.91
CA MET A 290 11.21 7.14 6.19
C MET A 290 10.71 8.56 5.96
N ASP A 291 9.60 8.93 6.57
CA ASP A 291 8.90 10.19 6.35
C ASP A 291 8.36 10.74 7.67
N ASN A 292 8.06 12.04 7.68
CA ASN A 292 7.51 12.76 8.81
C ASN A 292 6.24 13.53 8.41
N ALA A 293 5.26 13.54 9.30
CA ALA A 293 4.03 14.29 9.12
C ALA A 293 3.57 14.92 10.44
N LEU A 294 2.68 15.89 10.34
CA LEU A 294 1.89 16.40 11.46
C LEU A 294 0.60 15.57 11.56
N TRP A 295 0.47 14.83 12.63
CA TRP A 295 -0.70 13.98 12.87
C TRP A 295 -1.66 14.63 13.84
N THR A 296 -2.95 14.40 13.63
CA THR A 296 -4.04 14.86 14.50
C THR A 296 -4.76 13.65 15.04
N GLY A 297 -4.97 13.56 16.35
CA GLY A 297 -5.62 12.41 16.97
C GLY A 297 -5.72 12.49 18.47
N VAL A 298 -5.88 11.35 19.14
CA VAL A 298 -6.07 11.23 20.58
C VAL A 298 -5.06 10.25 21.18
N SER A 299 -4.79 10.35 22.48
CA SER A 299 -3.99 9.37 23.20
C SER A 299 -4.66 7.99 23.14
N ILE A 300 -3.92 6.93 22.81
CA ILE A 300 -4.44 5.57 22.89
C ILE A 300 -4.72 5.19 24.34
N MET A 301 -3.95 5.70 25.31
CA MET A 301 -4.18 5.42 26.72
C MET A 301 -5.55 5.89 27.21
N ASP A 302 -6.06 7.04 26.72
CA ASP A 302 -7.39 7.53 27.05
C ASP A 302 -8.51 6.59 26.58
N LEU A 303 -8.22 5.75 25.58
CA LEU A 303 -9.14 4.74 25.06
C LEU A 303 -9.07 3.41 25.83
N VAL A 304 -7.87 3.01 26.26
CA VAL A 304 -7.66 1.67 26.82
C VAL A 304 -7.68 1.64 28.37
N GLU A 305 -7.20 2.67 29.06
CA GLU A 305 -7.23 2.72 30.53
C GLU A 305 -8.63 2.51 31.12
N PRO A 306 -9.71 3.08 30.56
CA PRO A 306 -11.06 2.85 31.09
C PRO A 306 -11.53 1.40 30.98
N ALA A 307 -10.88 0.54 30.20
CA ALA A 307 -11.17 -0.88 30.10
C ALA A 307 -10.68 -1.68 31.34
N GLY A 308 -9.72 -1.13 32.12
CA GLY A 308 -9.07 -1.82 33.23
C GLY A 308 -7.98 -2.75 32.73
N LEU A 309 -6.77 -2.19 32.51
CA LEU A 309 -5.63 -2.92 31.96
C LEU A 309 -4.93 -3.76 33.03
N PRO A 310 -4.31 -4.91 32.70
CA PRO A 310 -3.38 -5.62 33.56
C PRO A 310 -2.11 -4.78 33.79
N GLU A 311 -1.31 -5.15 34.79
CA GLU A 311 -0.05 -4.44 35.10
C GLU A 311 1.02 -4.63 34.03
N ASP A 312 0.99 -5.77 33.33
CA ASP A 312 2.03 -6.16 32.35
C ASP A 312 1.43 -7.07 31.28
N CYS A 313 2.16 -7.38 30.26
CA CYS A 313 2.03 -8.25 29.11
C CYS A 313 2.03 -7.45 27.79
N CYS A 314 1.08 -7.65 26.96
CA CYS A 314 1.19 -7.51 25.53
C CYS A 314 -0.14 -7.07 24.92
N VAL A 315 -0.05 -6.39 23.79
CA VAL A 315 -1.21 -5.91 23.05
C VAL A 315 -1.11 -6.34 21.61
N MET A 316 -2.22 -6.80 21.05
CA MET A 316 -2.39 -7.07 19.63
C MET A 316 -3.27 -5.97 19.02
N LEU A 317 -2.74 -5.27 18.04
CA LEU A 317 -3.52 -4.34 17.20
C LEU A 317 -4.02 -5.07 15.97
N ARG A 318 -5.32 -4.93 15.65
CA ARG A 318 -5.94 -5.58 14.50
C ARG A 318 -6.56 -4.56 13.55
N ALA A 319 -6.33 -4.77 12.26
CA ALA A 319 -6.75 -3.89 11.18
C ALA A 319 -7.85 -4.48 10.30
N ALA A 320 -8.60 -3.61 9.65
CA ALA A 320 -9.69 -4.01 8.73
C ALA A 320 -9.20 -4.74 7.46
N ASP A 321 -7.92 -4.62 7.09
CA ASP A 321 -7.31 -5.32 5.96
C ASP A 321 -6.83 -6.74 6.31
N GLY A 322 -6.96 -7.13 7.59
CA GLY A 322 -6.51 -8.40 8.14
C GLY A 322 -5.05 -8.40 8.59
N PHE A 323 -4.40 -7.23 8.67
CA PHE A 323 -3.13 -7.06 9.35
C PHE A 323 -3.31 -7.09 10.86
N TYR A 324 -2.34 -7.64 11.57
CA TYR A 324 -2.29 -7.67 13.03
C TYR A 324 -0.84 -7.68 13.48
N GLU A 325 -0.56 -7.00 14.60
CA GLU A 325 0.80 -6.94 15.12
C GLU A 325 0.78 -6.85 16.64
N GLU A 326 1.71 -7.58 17.27
CA GLU A 326 1.86 -7.68 18.71
C GLU A 326 3.09 -6.94 19.20
N PHE A 327 2.97 -6.31 20.36
CA PHE A 327 4.09 -5.67 21.04
C PHE A 327 3.81 -5.50 22.54
N PRO A 328 4.85 -5.22 23.38
CA PRO A 328 4.67 -5.03 24.79
C PRO A 328 3.70 -3.87 25.12
N LEU A 329 2.81 -4.09 26.08
CA LEU A 329 1.82 -3.08 26.53
C LEU A 329 2.48 -1.76 26.92
N SER A 330 3.70 -1.79 27.45
CA SER A 330 4.47 -0.59 27.83
C SER A 330 4.75 0.34 26.64
N ALA A 331 4.85 -0.17 25.42
CA ALA A 331 5.06 0.66 24.22
C ALA A 331 3.80 1.47 23.85
N LEU A 332 2.63 1.07 24.36
CA LEU A 332 1.36 1.76 24.11
C LEU A 332 1.23 3.07 24.91
N GLN A 333 2.05 3.29 25.94
CA GLN A 333 1.94 4.45 26.85
C GLN A 333 2.01 5.79 26.11
N ASP A 334 2.87 5.88 25.09
CA ASP A 334 3.01 7.06 24.23
C ASP A 334 2.23 6.90 22.91
N GLY A 335 1.37 5.89 22.85
CA GLY A 335 0.57 5.55 21.66
C GLY A 335 -0.45 6.64 21.32
N PHE A 336 -0.62 6.89 20.02
CA PHE A 336 -1.48 7.93 19.48
C PHE A 336 -2.40 7.35 18.41
N LEU A 337 -3.72 7.56 18.53
CA LEU A 337 -4.68 7.20 17.50
C LEU A 337 -4.90 8.38 16.56
N ALA A 338 -4.27 8.35 15.40
CA ALA A 338 -4.37 9.40 14.41
C ALA A 338 -5.65 9.27 13.58
N VAL A 339 -6.34 10.40 13.39
CA VAL A 339 -7.56 10.57 12.55
C VAL A 339 -7.35 11.63 11.45
N GLY A 340 -6.27 12.39 11.50
CA GLY A 340 -5.90 13.42 10.55
C GLY A 340 -4.38 13.45 10.30
N MET A 341 -3.99 14.03 9.16
CA MET A 341 -2.61 14.13 8.70
C MET A 341 -2.40 15.44 7.92
N ASN A 342 -1.41 16.24 8.32
CA ASN A 342 -1.01 17.49 7.64
C ASN A 342 -2.18 18.47 7.39
N GLY A 343 -3.12 18.58 8.34
CA GLY A 343 -4.25 19.50 8.23
C GLY A 343 -5.45 19.00 7.43
N GLU A 344 -5.42 17.74 7.03
CA GLU A 344 -6.48 17.08 6.27
C GLU A 344 -6.97 15.83 7.01
N PRO A 345 -8.16 15.30 6.68
CA PRO A 345 -8.56 13.98 7.15
C PRO A 345 -7.50 12.94 6.80
N LEU A 346 -7.36 11.92 7.63
CA LEU A 346 -6.41 10.85 7.35
C LEU A 346 -6.66 10.25 5.95
N PRO A 347 -5.67 10.23 5.04
CA PRO A 347 -5.84 9.65 3.72
C PRO A 347 -6.13 8.14 3.80
N ARG A 348 -6.86 7.60 2.82
CA ARG A 348 -7.22 6.17 2.79
C ARG A 348 -5.98 5.28 2.87
N GLY A 349 -4.95 5.54 2.06
CA GLY A 349 -3.70 4.76 2.04
C GLY A 349 -2.88 4.89 3.33
N HIS A 350 -3.20 5.87 4.17
CA HIS A 350 -2.57 6.06 5.47
C HIS A 350 -3.40 5.56 6.65
N GLY A 351 -4.56 4.92 6.40
CA GLY A 351 -5.30 4.19 7.43
C GLY A 351 -6.65 4.79 7.83
N TYR A 352 -7.28 5.65 7.02
CA TYR A 352 -8.62 6.18 7.32
C TYR A 352 -9.62 5.07 7.70
N PRO A 353 -10.45 5.22 8.76
CA PRO A 353 -10.71 6.45 9.54
C PRO A 353 -9.67 6.72 10.64
N ALA A 354 -8.96 5.69 11.13
CA ALA A 354 -8.00 5.84 12.19
C ALA A 354 -6.85 4.83 12.09
N ARG A 355 -5.66 5.25 12.51
CA ARG A 355 -4.47 4.41 12.63
C ARG A 355 -3.78 4.59 13.97
N ALA A 356 -3.10 3.55 14.43
CA ALA A 356 -2.17 3.67 15.54
C ALA A 356 -0.84 4.28 15.08
N LEU A 357 -0.25 5.09 15.95
CA LEU A 357 1.15 5.53 15.91
C LEU A 357 1.77 5.19 17.26
N ILE A 358 2.87 4.43 17.22
CA ILE A 358 3.63 3.99 18.40
C ILE A 358 5.02 4.58 18.29
N PRO A 359 5.26 5.74 18.95
CA PRO A 359 6.48 6.51 18.78
C PRO A 359 7.76 5.71 19.04
N GLY A 360 8.79 5.97 18.25
CA GLY A 360 10.11 5.38 18.41
C GLY A 360 10.28 3.97 17.85
N HIS A 361 9.23 3.36 17.32
CA HIS A 361 9.24 2.00 16.82
C HIS A 361 9.22 1.94 15.28
N TRP A 362 9.53 0.76 14.74
CA TRP A 362 9.44 0.53 13.31
C TRP A 362 7.99 0.68 12.80
N GLY A 363 7.85 1.00 11.51
CA GLY A 363 6.56 1.27 10.89
C GLY A 363 5.53 0.15 11.01
N GLU A 364 5.95 -1.10 11.25
CA GLU A 364 5.03 -2.25 11.26
C GLU A 364 4.05 -2.23 12.44
N ILE A 365 4.44 -1.79 13.64
CA ILE A 365 3.50 -1.69 14.75
C ILE A 365 2.58 -0.46 14.69
N ASN A 366 2.78 0.42 13.71
CA ASN A 366 1.94 1.59 13.47
C ASN A 366 0.75 1.21 12.58
N VAL A 367 -0.17 0.42 13.12
CA VAL A 367 -1.22 -0.28 12.40
C VAL A 367 -2.24 0.67 11.78
N LYS A 368 -2.43 0.57 10.45
CA LYS A 368 -3.43 1.33 9.66
C LYS A 368 -4.79 0.66 9.72
N TRP A 369 -5.87 1.43 9.48
CA TRP A 369 -7.26 0.93 9.47
C TRP A 369 -7.61 0.16 10.75
N LEU A 370 -7.17 0.68 11.90
CA LEU A 370 -7.31 0.03 13.20
C LEU A 370 -8.79 -0.21 13.53
N THR A 371 -9.13 -1.42 13.97
CA THR A 371 -10.49 -1.80 14.38
C THR A 371 -10.56 -2.41 15.76
N GLU A 372 -9.43 -2.91 16.27
CA GLU A 372 -9.40 -3.57 17.58
C GLU A 372 -8.04 -3.41 18.25
N ILE A 373 -8.07 -3.15 19.55
CA ILE A 373 -6.94 -3.21 20.47
C ILE A 373 -7.26 -4.36 21.44
N GLU A 374 -6.59 -5.50 21.25
CA GLU A 374 -6.79 -6.69 22.08
C GLU A 374 -5.66 -6.81 23.11
N ILE A 375 -5.98 -6.79 24.39
CA ILE A 375 -5.03 -7.01 25.48
C ILE A 375 -4.86 -8.52 25.67
N LEU A 376 -3.65 -9.02 25.53
CA LEU A 376 -3.37 -10.45 25.56
C LEU A 376 -2.98 -10.93 26.97
N GLU A 377 -3.13 -12.25 27.24
CA GLU A 377 -2.64 -12.90 28.45
C GLU A 377 -1.17 -13.35 28.32
N GLU A 378 -0.72 -13.61 27.08
CA GLU A 378 0.62 -14.08 26.74
C GLU A 378 1.04 -13.56 25.35
N GLU A 379 2.35 -13.44 25.13
CA GLU A 379 2.92 -13.02 23.84
C GLU A 379 2.47 -13.95 22.69
N GLN A 380 2.16 -13.37 21.54
CA GLN A 380 1.78 -14.08 20.32
C GLN A 380 2.57 -13.51 19.14
N ASP A 381 2.84 -14.35 18.14
CA ASP A 381 3.46 -13.85 16.91
C ASP A 381 2.49 -12.90 16.16
N GLY A 382 2.97 -11.75 15.77
CA GLY A 382 2.30 -10.85 14.85
C GLY A 382 2.39 -11.34 13.39
N TYR A 383 1.81 -10.57 12.47
CA TYR A 383 1.76 -10.94 11.05
C TYR A 383 3.17 -11.14 10.46
N TRP A 384 4.13 -10.30 10.82
CA TRP A 384 5.47 -10.36 10.29
C TRP A 384 6.37 -11.33 11.05
N GLU A 385 6.19 -11.51 12.37
CA GLU A 385 6.90 -12.50 13.18
C GLU A 385 6.62 -13.92 12.71
N GLU A 386 5.36 -14.25 12.34
CA GLU A 386 5.01 -15.53 11.69
C GLU A 386 5.79 -15.78 10.39
N ARG A 387 6.36 -14.73 9.80
CA ARG A 387 7.15 -14.76 8.55
C ARG A 387 8.64 -14.58 8.78
N GLY A 388 9.05 -14.56 10.04
CA GLY A 388 10.46 -14.53 10.49
C GLY A 388 11.06 -13.12 10.58
N TRP A 389 10.24 -12.06 10.50
CA TRP A 389 10.69 -10.72 10.84
C TRP A 389 10.66 -10.52 12.37
N HIS A 390 11.39 -9.51 12.85
CA HIS A 390 11.44 -9.09 14.25
C HIS A 390 11.58 -7.57 14.29
N GLY A 391 10.53 -6.88 13.88
CA GLY A 391 10.52 -5.43 13.69
C GLY A 391 9.60 -4.67 14.65
N THR A 392 9.20 -5.28 15.75
CA THR A 392 8.35 -4.62 16.76
C THR A 392 9.14 -3.77 17.75
N GLY A 393 10.46 -3.87 17.76
CA GLY A 393 11.33 -3.11 18.66
C GLY A 393 11.57 -1.66 18.23
N PRO A 394 12.39 -0.92 19.02
CA PRO A 394 12.79 0.45 18.69
C PRO A 394 13.57 0.54 17.38
N VAL A 395 13.38 1.64 16.65
CA VAL A 395 14.11 1.89 15.40
C VAL A 395 15.62 2.03 15.63
N ASN A 396 16.42 1.56 14.66
CA ASN A 396 17.86 1.80 14.65
C ASN A 396 18.17 3.26 14.29
N THR A 397 19.16 3.85 14.97
CA THR A 397 19.71 5.18 14.60
C THR A 397 20.25 5.15 13.17
N VAL A 398 19.90 6.16 12.37
CA VAL A 398 20.36 6.28 10.98
C VAL A 398 20.59 7.73 10.59
N ALA A 399 21.66 7.99 9.83
CA ALA A 399 21.81 9.15 8.97
C ALA A 399 21.76 8.66 7.51
N LYS A 400 20.80 9.16 6.73
CA LYS A 400 20.66 8.86 5.30
C LYS A 400 21.28 9.97 4.46
N LEU A 401 21.85 9.62 3.30
CA LEU A 401 22.44 10.55 2.35
C LEU A 401 21.62 10.54 1.08
N HIS A 402 20.77 11.53 0.89
CA HIS A 402 19.80 11.59 -0.20
C HIS A 402 20.24 12.49 -1.34
N VAL A 403 20.85 13.64 -1.05
CA VAL A 403 21.24 14.62 -2.06
C VAL A 403 22.76 14.80 -2.13
N ILE A 404 23.25 15.00 -3.36
CA ILE A 404 24.63 15.36 -3.68
C ILE A 404 24.55 16.41 -4.78
N ASN A 405 24.76 17.66 -4.41
CA ASN A 405 24.68 18.82 -5.31
C ASN A 405 26.08 19.29 -5.65
N THR A 406 26.23 19.89 -6.84
CA THR A 406 27.41 20.68 -7.18
C THR A 406 27.00 22.15 -7.20
N LEU A 407 27.63 22.95 -6.37
CA LEU A 407 27.34 24.37 -6.27
C LEU A 407 28.05 25.17 -7.38
N ASP A 408 27.61 26.40 -7.63
CA ASP A 408 28.16 27.27 -8.69
C ASP A 408 29.66 27.57 -8.53
N ASP A 409 30.17 27.52 -7.29
CA ASP A 409 31.57 27.69 -6.98
C ASP A 409 32.42 26.42 -7.06
N GLY A 410 31.82 25.31 -7.47
CA GLY A 410 32.45 24.00 -7.65
C GLY A 410 32.48 23.12 -6.41
N ARG A 411 32.10 23.64 -5.23
CA ARG A 411 31.99 22.84 -4.01
C ARG A 411 30.85 21.80 -4.14
N LYS A 412 30.98 20.72 -3.38
CA LYS A 412 29.91 19.72 -3.22
C LYS A 412 29.10 20.02 -1.96
N GLN A 413 27.80 19.92 -2.09
CA GLN A 413 26.87 19.95 -0.96
C GLN A 413 26.17 18.59 -0.87
N VAL A 414 26.28 17.94 0.27
CA VAL A 414 25.60 16.70 0.59
C VAL A 414 24.55 16.93 1.67
N GLY A 415 23.50 16.11 1.68
CA GLY A 415 22.45 16.25 2.68
C GLY A 415 21.52 15.06 2.73
N GLY A 416 20.74 14.99 3.79
CA GLY A 416 19.80 13.92 4.04
C GLY A 416 19.03 14.12 5.33
N HIS A 417 18.47 13.02 5.84
CA HIS A 417 17.71 12.97 7.08
C HIS A 417 18.37 12.03 8.06
N ALA A 418 18.31 12.36 9.34
CA ALA A 418 18.75 11.51 10.45
C ALA A 418 17.60 11.27 11.43
N TYR A 419 17.50 10.04 11.94
CA TYR A 419 16.40 9.61 12.79
C TYR A 419 16.85 8.52 13.77
N ALA A 420 16.31 8.57 14.98
CA ALA A 420 16.61 7.61 16.05
C ALA A 420 15.41 7.34 16.96
N GLY A 421 14.18 7.48 16.43
CA GLY A 421 12.97 7.38 17.23
C GLY A 421 12.94 8.46 18.32
N VAL A 422 12.32 8.13 19.44
CA VAL A 422 12.18 9.04 20.60
C VAL A 422 13.50 9.43 21.27
N ARG A 423 14.62 8.80 20.88
CA ARG A 423 15.96 9.22 21.37
C ARG A 423 16.42 10.54 20.76
N GLY A 424 15.82 10.95 19.62
CA GLY A 424 16.24 12.15 18.90
C GLY A 424 17.64 12.06 18.28
N ILE A 425 18.07 13.11 17.61
CA ILE A 425 19.40 13.23 16.98
C ILE A 425 20.16 14.40 17.62
N ASP A 426 21.31 14.10 18.22
CA ASP A 426 22.24 15.08 18.78
C ASP A 426 23.19 15.61 17.71
N ARG A 427 23.79 14.72 16.90
CA ARG A 427 24.84 15.07 15.94
C ARG A 427 24.82 14.19 14.69
N VAL A 428 25.16 14.80 13.56
CA VAL A 428 25.48 14.09 12.32
C VAL A 428 26.89 14.47 11.89
N GLU A 429 27.70 13.48 11.56
CA GLU A 429 29.06 13.65 11.09
C GLU A 429 29.21 13.13 9.66
N VAL A 430 29.99 13.84 8.86
CA VAL A 430 30.29 13.49 7.47
C VAL A 430 31.78 13.30 7.31
N SER A 431 32.19 12.23 6.67
CA SER A 431 33.51 11.99 6.15
C SER A 431 33.50 12.12 4.63
N THR A 432 34.53 12.74 4.06
CA THR A 432 34.74 12.88 2.61
C THR A 432 35.96 12.09 2.10
N ASP A 433 36.54 11.28 2.96
CA ASP A 433 37.73 10.46 2.72
C ASP A 433 37.55 8.98 3.09
N GLY A 434 36.32 8.48 3.01
CA GLY A 434 35.99 7.06 3.25
C GLY A 434 35.88 6.66 4.72
N GLY A 435 35.87 7.63 5.66
CA GLY A 435 35.75 7.38 7.09
C GLY A 435 37.00 7.67 7.89
N ASP A 436 38.08 8.18 7.26
CA ASP A 436 39.35 8.48 7.94
C ASP A 436 39.22 9.72 8.82
N THR A 437 38.58 10.79 8.33
CA THR A 437 38.34 12.03 9.10
C THR A 437 36.86 12.41 9.08
N TRP A 438 36.41 13.10 10.13
CA TRP A 438 35.01 13.43 10.34
C TRP A 438 34.84 14.92 10.64
N ALA A 439 33.76 15.49 10.11
CA ALA A 439 33.34 16.85 10.37
C ALA A 439 31.85 16.91 10.69
N ASP A 440 31.43 17.82 11.56
CA ASP A 440 30.06 18.02 11.94
C ASP A 440 29.24 18.59 10.75
N ALA A 441 28.09 18.00 10.47
CA ALA A 441 27.11 18.54 9.55
C ALA A 441 26.24 19.60 10.25
N THR A 442 25.68 20.51 9.46
CA THR A 442 24.66 21.44 9.94
C THR A 442 23.32 20.71 10.02
N LEU A 443 22.69 20.71 11.20
CA LEU A 443 21.36 20.16 11.41
C LEU A 443 20.29 21.26 11.23
N SER A 444 19.09 20.87 10.78
CA SER A 444 17.89 21.70 10.90
C SER A 444 17.60 22.02 12.37
N GLU A 445 16.84 23.05 12.67
CA GLU A 445 16.26 23.19 14.01
C GLU A 445 15.28 22.05 14.30
N PRO A 446 15.11 21.59 15.55
CA PRO A 446 14.19 20.52 15.90
C PRO A 446 12.75 21.02 15.78
N LEU A 447 11.86 20.17 15.26
CA LEU A 447 10.42 20.33 15.40
C LEU A 447 9.98 19.99 16.83
N PRO A 448 8.82 20.44 17.27
CA PRO A 448 8.20 19.97 18.52
C PRO A 448 8.01 18.45 18.52
N GLY A 449 8.20 17.82 19.67
CA GLY A 449 8.09 16.37 19.83
C GLY A 449 9.43 15.65 19.92
N THR A 450 9.38 14.36 20.26
CA THR A 450 10.54 13.51 20.50
C THR A 450 10.81 12.55 19.35
N ASP A 451 9.76 12.10 18.65
CA ASP A 451 9.84 11.08 17.60
C ASP A 451 9.89 11.73 16.20
N VAL A 452 10.84 12.61 15.98
CA VAL A 452 10.94 13.43 14.79
C VAL A 452 12.34 13.37 14.19
N TRP A 453 12.41 13.21 12.88
CA TRP A 453 13.68 13.26 12.17
C TRP A 453 14.31 14.66 12.14
N ARG A 454 15.59 14.74 11.77
CA ARG A 454 16.33 15.97 11.53
C ARG A 454 16.87 15.98 10.10
N GLN A 455 16.76 17.09 9.40
CA GLN A 455 17.56 17.30 8.19
C GLN A 455 18.99 17.62 8.57
N TRP A 456 19.92 17.27 7.69
CA TRP A 456 21.32 17.65 7.81
C TRP A 456 21.91 18.01 6.45
N THR A 457 22.93 18.88 6.44
CA THR A 457 23.69 19.24 5.24
C THR A 457 25.16 19.51 5.58
N TYR A 458 26.05 19.20 4.62
CA TYR A 458 27.46 19.49 4.71
C TYR A 458 28.00 19.95 3.35
N THR A 459 28.82 21.02 3.33
CA THR A 459 29.42 21.56 2.11
C THR A 459 30.94 21.49 2.20
N TYR A 460 31.61 20.99 1.16
CA TYR A 460 33.05 20.79 1.16
C TYR A 460 33.67 21.02 -0.23
N ASP A 461 34.99 21.27 -0.26
CA ASP A 461 35.77 21.28 -1.49
C ASP A 461 36.11 19.83 -1.88
N PRO A 462 35.65 19.35 -3.04
CA PRO A 462 35.86 17.95 -3.40
C PRO A 462 37.36 17.69 -3.68
N PRO A 463 37.93 16.57 -3.21
CA PRO A 463 39.22 16.12 -3.68
C PRO A 463 39.13 15.84 -5.18
N GLY A 464 40.22 16.01 -5.91
CA GLY A 464 40.21 15.76 -7.35
C GLY A 464 39.87 14.28 -7.65
N GLY A 465 38.78 14.06 -8.35
CA GLY A 465 38.36 12.73 -8.80
C GLY A 465 37.26 12.08 -7.93
N GLU A 466 37.08 10.77 -8.11
CA GLU A 466 36.11 9.95 -7.39
C GLU A 466 36.54 9.75 -5.92
N HIS A 467 35.61 9.93 -4.99
CA HIS A 467 35.87 9.76 -3.57
C HIS A 467 34.61 9.22 -2.85
N GLU A 468 34.78 8.72 -1.65
CA GLU A 468 33.68 8.21 -0.83
C GLU A 468 33.23 9.23 0.21
N VAL A 469 31.92 9.47 0.26
CA VAL A 469 31.28 10.22 1.34
C VAL A 469 30.55 9.25 2.25
N VAL A 470 30.87 9.31 3.54
CA VAL A 470 30.28 8.50 4.59
C VAL A 470 29.57 9.40 5.58
N VAL A 471 28.39 8.97 6.05
CA VAL A 471 27.62 9.70 7.07
C VAL A 471 27.23 8.79 8.21
N ARG A 472 27.24 9.33 9.44
CA ARG A 472 26.80 8.69 10.67
C ARG A 472 26.12 9.68 11.61
N ALA A 473 25.26 9.18 12.49
CA ALA A 473 24.57 9.99 13.50
C ALA A 473 24.92 9.53 14.91
N THR A 474 24.89 10.46 15.85
CA THR A 474 24.84 10.21 17.28
C THR A 474 23.45 10.59 17.77
N ASP A 475 22.77 9.68 18.48
CA ASP A 475 21.45 9.97 19.04
C ASP A 475 21.52 10.83 20.31
N GLY A 476 20.37 11.30 20.79
CA GLY A 476 20.28 12.18 21.96
C GLY A 476 20.67 11.51 23.28
N MET A 477 20.89 10.20 23.31
CA MET A 477 21.45 9.47 24.44
C MET A 477 22.97 9.33 24.36
N GLY A 478 23.59 9.86 23.29
CA GLY A 478 25.04 9.81 23.05
C GLY A 478 25.52 8.50 22.39
N ALA A 479 24.60 7.64 21.92
CA ALA A 479 25.00 6.42 21.23
C ALA A 479 25.28 6.70 19.74
N LEU A 480 26.48 6.30 19.29
CA LEU A 480 26.87 6.41 17.89
C LEU A 480 26.19 5.32 17.06
N GLN A 481 25.66 5.69 15.88
CA GLN A 481 25.18 4.77 14.88
C GLN A 481 26.22 3.68 14.58
N PRO A 482 25.87 2.38 14.61
CA PRO A 482 26.81 1.29 14.32
C PRO A 482 27.45 1.45 12.94
N GLU A 483 28.73 1.09 12.82
CA GLU A 483 29.43 1.08 11.53
C GLU A 483 29.02 -0.11 10.67
N GLU A 484 28.88 -1.30 11.31
CA GLU A 484 28.57 -2.54 10.61
C GLU A 484 27.20 -2.48 9.95
N LYS A 485 27.16 -2.81 8.67
CA LYS A 485 25.93 -2.84 7.88
C LYS A 485 25.19 -4.14 8.09
N SER A 486 23.91 -4.03 8.44
CA SER A 486 22.94 -5.13 8.43
C SER A 486 21.94 -5.01 7.28
N SER A 487 21.39 -6.16 6.87
CA SER A 487 20.26 -6.18 5.95
C SER A 487 18.97 -5.75 6.66
N PRO A 488 17.92 -5.35 5.92
CA PRO A 488 16.61 -5.09 6.52
C PRO A 488 16.04 -6.28 7.30
N PHE A 489 16.18 -7.49 6.76
CA PHE A 489 15.72 -8.71 7.41
C PHE A 489 16.75 -9.21 8.42
N PRO A 490 16.35 -9.63 9.65
CA PRO A 490 14.97 -9.67 10.16
C PRO A 490 14.54 -8.41 10.95
N SER A 491 15.45 -7.55 11.44
CA SER A 491 15.19 -6.58 12.51
C SER A 491 15.46 -5.13 12.08
N GLY A 492 15.43 -4.87 10.78
CA GLY A 492 15.69 -3.55 10.21
C GLY A 492 17.17 -3.27 9.91
N PRO A 493 17.44 -2.39 8.93
CA PRO A 493 18.80 -2.08 8.51
C PRO A 493 19.52 -1.18 9.50
N SER A 494 20.82 -1.42 9.68
CA SER A 494 21.75 -0.61 10.45
C SER A 494 23.07 -0.47 9.69
N GLY A 495 23.91 0.49 10.08
CA GLY A 495 25.24 0.72 9.53
C GLY A 495 25.43 2.13 8.96
N TRP A 496 26.67 2.54 8.75
CA TRP A 496 26.97 3.83 8.13
C TRP A 496 26.61 3.86 6.66
N VAL A 497 26.03 4.98 6.22
CA VAL A 497 25.68 5.16 4.80
C VAL A 497 26.89 5.72 4.05
N THR A 498 27.26 5.05 2.96
CA THR A 498 28.39 5.41 2.10
C THR A 498 27.89 5.63 0.67
N LYS A 499 28.35 6.70 0.03
CA LYS A 499 28.14 6.95 -1.41
C LYS A 499 29.43 7.39 -2.08
N THR A 500 29.64 6.88 -3.29
CA THR A 500 30.72 7.35 -4.18
C THR A 500 30.26 8.63 -4.87
N VAL A 501 31.09 9.66 -4.82
CA VAL A 501 30.88 11.01 -5.39
C VAL A 501 31.95 11.28 -6.46
N ARG A 502 31.51 11.88 -7.58
CA ARG A 502 32.38 12.23 -8.73
C ARG A 502 32.40 13.72 -8.99
#